data_feb1f2a9592be64881e26aeea2e3e502
#
_entry.id   feb1f2a9592be64881e26aeea2e3e502
#
_cell.length_a   1.000
_cell.length_b   1.000
_cell.length_c   1.000
_cell.angle_alpha   90.00
_cell.angle_beta   90.00
_cell.angle_gamma   90.00
#
_symmetry.space_group_name_H-M   'P 1'
#
loop_
_entity.id
_entity.type
_entity.pdbx_description
1 polymer ?
#
loop_
_entity_poly.entity_id
_entity_poly.type
_entity_poly.pdbx_seq_one_letter_code
_entity_poly.pdbx_strand_id
1 'polypeptide(L)'
;MKQTDTLKILVVDDEDIVRLTLAAMIDHMGHTAECVNDGLAGKQTLKNKKYDAAFVDMRMPGLDGMNLLKWSRQKRLGLPIIIMSGHGSEDSRDEALQSGAYAFLSKPFSLVGIKGLIEKIQDNFNAVTASTH
;
A
#
# COMPACT_ATOMS: atom_id res chain seq x y z
N MET A 1 -11.74 -16.93 15.56
CA MET A 1 -11.69 -16.61 14.84
C MET A 1 -11.33 -15.80 14.22
N LYS A 2 -11.09 -15.74 13.78
CA LYS A 2 -10.73 -15.03 13.35
C LYS A 2 -10.90 -14.55 12.35
N GLN A 3 -11.44 -14.68 11.71
CA GLN A 3 -11.60 -14.16 10.77
C GLN A 3 -11.59 -12.87 10.47
N THR A 4 -11.98 -12.52 10.78
CA THR A 4 -11.73 -11.17 11.08
C THR A 4 -10.49 -10.59 10.52
N ASP A 5 -9.78 -11.34 9.80
CA ASP A 5 -8.46 -10.95 9.32
C ASP A 5 -8.52 -10.42 7.91
N THR A 6 -9.71 -9.95 7.48
CA THR A 6 -9.84 -9.28 6.20
C THR A 6 -9.26 -7.88 6.31
N LEU A 7 -8.22 -7.62 5.53
CA LEU A 7 -7.61 -6.30 5.47
C LEU A 7 -8.31 -5.45 4.41
N LYS A 8 -8.38 -4.17 4.68
CA LYS A 8 -8.88 -3.19 3.73
C LYS A 8 -7.69 -2.43 3.17
N ILE A 9 -7.45 -2.56 1.89
CA ILE A 9 -6.23 -2.08 1.23
C ILE A 9 -6.57 -1.07 0.15
N LEU A 10 -5.90 0.09 0.20
CA LEU A 10 -6.06 1.12 -0.82
C LEU A 10 -4.99 0.91 -1.89
N VAL A 11 -5.38 1.05 -3.15
CA VAL A 11 -4.45 0.98 -4.30
C VAL A 11 -4.50 2.33 -5.01
N VAL A 12 -3.36 3.00 -5.10
CA VAL A 12 -3.23 4.31 -5.75
C VAL A 12 -2.26 4.18 -6.92
N ASP A 13 -2.77 4.20 -8.12
CA ASP A 13 -1.94 4.06 -9.33
C ASP A 13 -2.73 4.64 -10.50
N ASP A 14 -2.05 5.35 -11.40
CA ASP A 14 -2.72 5.97 -12.54
C ASP A 14 -2.90 5.01 -13.72
N GLU A 15 -2.36 3.81 -13.64
CA GLU A 15 -2.49 2.80 -14.71
C GLU A 15 -3.61 1.83 -14.39
N ASP A 16 -4.59 1.75 -15.30
CA ASP A 16 -5.75 0.88 -15.12
C ASP A 16 -5.34 -0.57 -14.90
N ILE A 17 -4.38 -1.06 -15.72
CA ILE A 17 -4.00 -2.47 -15.64
C ILE A 17 -3.36 -2.81 -14.30
N VAL A 18 -2.61 -1.88 -13.71
CA VAL A 18 -2.00 -2.10 -12.40
C VAL A 18 -3.09 -2.18 -11.32
N ARG A 19 -4.03 -1.25 -11.33
CA ARG A 19 -5.14 -1.25 -10.37
C ARG A 19 -5.95 -2.54 -10.48
N LEU A 20 -6.33 -2.92 -11.68
CA LEU A 20 -7.14 -4.12 -11.91
C LEU A 20 -6.41 -5.38 -11.46
N THR A 21 -5.14 -5.50 -11.82
CA THR A 21 -4.33 -6.67 -11.48
C THR A 21 -4.15 -6.80 -9.98
N LEU A 22 -3.79 -5.70 -9.33
CA LEU A 22 -3.53 -5.72 -7.89
C LEU A 22 -4.80 -5.95 -7.11
N ALA A 23 -5.91 -5.32 -7.51
CA ALA A 23 -7.20 -5.55 -6.88
C ALA A 23 -7.63 -7.01 -6.98
N ALA A 24 -7.43 -7.63 -8.14
CA ALA A 24 -7.75 -9.05 -8.32
C ALA A 24 -6.92 -9.94 -7.41
N MET A 25 -5.62 -9.65 -7.28
CA MET A 25 -4.75 -10.41 -6.38
C MET A 25 -5.19 -10.27 -4.92
N ILE A 26 -5.49 -9.05 -4.50
CA ILE A 26 -5.93 -8.76 -3.14
C ILE A 26 -7.24 -9.48 -2.84
N ASP A 27 -8.18 -9.40 -3.76
CA ASP A 27 -9.48 -10.06 -3.65
C ASP A 27 -9.32 -11.58 -3.54
N HIS A 28 -8.45 -12.14 -4.38
CA HIS A 28 -8.17 -13.58 -4.39
C HIS A 28 -7.65 -14.06 -3.03
N MET A 29 -6.92 -13.20 -2.33
CA MET A 29 -6.38 -13.53 -1.01
C MET A 29 -7.41 -13.34 0.12
N GLY A 30 -8.64 -12.97 -0.20
CA GLY A 30 -9.69 -12.79 0.80
C GLY A 30 -9.71 -11.42 1.45
N HIS A 31 -9.02 -10.44 0.87
CA HIS A 31 -9.00 -9.08 1.38
C HIS A 31 -9.78 -8.15 0.47
N THR A 32 -10.00 -6.92 0.90
CA THR A 32 -10.77 -5.94 0.16
C THR A 32 -9.85 -4.87 -0.40
N ALA A 33 -9.96 -4.61 -1.70
CA ALA A 33 -9.19 -3.56 -2.36
C ALA A 33 -10.11 -2.41 -2.76
N GLU A 34 -9.65 -1.20 -2.54
CA GLU A 34 -10.31 -0.01 -3.05
C GLU A 34 -9.27 0.74 -3.87
N CYS A 35 -9.63 1.16 -5.08
CA CYS A 35 -8.67 1.74 -6.02
C CYS A 35 -9.01 3.18 -6.33
N VAL A 36 -7.98 4.02 -6.40
CA VAL A 36 -8.08 5.38 -6.90
C VAL A 36 -6.97 5.61 -7.92
N ASN A 37 -7.15 6.58 -8.80
CA ASN A 37 -6.31 6.71 -9.98
C ASN A 37 -5.29 7.84 -9.93
N ASP A 38 -5.19 8.55 -8.81
CA ASP A 38 -4.15 9.57 -8.66
C ASP A 38 -3.88 9.85 -7.18
N GLY A 39 -2.79 10.57 -6.93
CA GLY A 39 -2.35 10.84 -5.57
C GLY A 39 -3.29 11.77 -4.80
N LEU A 40 -3.91 12.72 -5.47
CA LEU A 40 -4.86 13.62 -4.81
C LEU A 40 -6.09 12.86 -4.34
N ALA A 41 -6.61 11.97 -5.19
CA ALA A 41 -7.72 11.10 -4.80
C ALA A 41 -7.33 10.20 -3.64
N GLY A 42 -6.10 9.67 -3.66
CA GLY A 42 -5.57 8.87 -2.55
C GLY A 42 -5.53 9.64 -1.24
N LYS A 43 -5.05 10.88 -1.30
CA LYS A 43 -4.99 11.74 -0.13
C LYS A 43 -6.39 12.02 0.43
N GLN A 44 -7.33 12.36 -0.45
CA GLN A 44 -8.72 12.62 -0.05
C GLN A 44 -9.34 11.39 0.60
N THR A 45 -9.10 10.23 0.00
CA THR A 45 -9.63 8.97 0.53
C THR A 45 -9.06 8.67 1.91
N LEU A 46 -7.76 8.86 2.09
CA LEU A 46 -7.09 8.61 3.39
C LEU A 46 -7.51 9.60 4.47
N LYS A 47 -7.93 10.79 4.09
CA LYS A 47 -8.47 11.76 5.05
C LYS A 47 -9.82 11.30 5.61
N ASN A 48 -10.59 10.58 4.82
CA ASN A 48 -11.99 10.30 5.13
C ASN A 48 -12.25 8.87 5.57
N LYS A 49 -11.35 7.94 5.27
CA LYS A 49 -11.53 6.53 5.58
C LYS A 49 -10.25 5.94 6.13
N LYS A 50 -10.38 4.84 6.86
CA LYS A 50 -9.23 4.09 7.39
C LYS A 50 -8.97 2.86 6.55
N TYR A 51 -7.69 2.56 6.37
CA TYR A 51 -7.23 1.37 5.65
C TYR A 51 -6.16 0.68 6.47
N ASP A 52 -5.95 -0.59 6.19
CA ASP A 52 -4.94 -1.38 6.89
C ASP A 52 -3.59 -1.33 6.18
N ALA A 53 -3.59 -1.00 4.90
CA ALA A 53 -2.37 -0.83 4.11
C ALA A 53 -2.71 -0.07 2.83
N ALA A 54 -1.69 0.46 2.17
CA ALA A 54 -1.85 1.08 0.86
C ALA A 54 -0.68 0.72 -0.05
N PHE A 55 -1.01 0.43 -1.31
CA PHE A 55 -0.02 0.26 -2.38
C PHE A 55 -0.10 1.52 -3.24
N VAL A 56 1.01 2.24 -3.35
CA VAL A 56 1.03 3.57 -3.97
C VAL A 56 2.12 3.64 -5.02
N ASP A 57 1.75 4.00 -6.24
CA ASP A 57 2.71 4.20 -7.32
C ASP A 57 3.62 5.40 -6.98
N MET A 58 4.91 5.20 -7.14
CA MET A 58 5.90 6.22 -6.80
C MET A 58 5.74 7.48 -7.64
N ARG A 59 5.43 7.30 -8.92
CA ARG A 59 5.39 8.42 -9.87
C ARG A 59 4.04 8.51 -10.55
N MET A 60 3.36 9.61 -10.30
CA MET A 60 2.06 9.92 -10.90
C MET A 60 2.01 11.40 -11.18
N PRO A 61 1.24 11.82 -12.19
CA PRO A 61 1.04 13.26 -12.40
C PRO A 61 0.37 13.91 -11.18
N GLY A 62 0.75 15.14 -10.91
CA GLY A 62 0.22 15.86 -9.76
C GLY A 62 0.89 15.43 -8.48
N LEU A 63 0.10 14.98 -7.50
CA LEU A 63 0.64 14.49 -6.23
C LEU A 63 1.17 13.08 -6.42
N ASP A 64 2.49 12.91 -6.39
CA ASP A 64 3.10 11.60 -6.59
C ASP A 64 3.11 10.77 -5.30
N GLY A 65 3.51 9.50 -5.46
CA GLY A 65 3.48 8.55 -4.34
C GLY A 65 4.39 8.92 -3.20
N MET A 66 5.56 9.49 -3.50
CA MET A 66 6.50 9.90 -2.46
C MET A 66 5.95 11.03 -1.61
N ASN A 67 5.28 11.98 -2.25
CA ASN A 67 4.66 13.08 -1.53
C ASN A 67 3.45 12.61 -0.72
N LEU A 68 2.69 11.67 -1.26
CA LEU A 68 1.59 11.06 -0.51
C LEU A 68 2.11 10.32 0.73
N LEU A 69 3.20 9.57 0.57
CA LEU A 69 3.86 8.89 1.69
C LEU A 69 4.27 9.88 2.77
N LYS A 70 4.96 10.94 2.39
CA LYS A 70 5.43 11.96 3.34
C LYS A 70 4.28 12.62 4.07
N TRP A 71 3.21 12.92 3.33
CA TRP A 71 2.02 13.50 3.93
C TRP A 71 1.40 12.55 4.97
N SER A 72 1.30 11.26 4.65
CA SER A 72 0.72 10.27 5.57
C SER A 72 1.56 10.14 6.85
N ARG A 73 2.87 10.24 6.71
CA ARG A 73 3.78 10.20 7.85
C ARG A 73 3.63 11.43 8.74
N GLN A 74 3.51 12.62 8.13
CA GLN A 74 3.28 13.85 8.89
C GLN A 74 1.98 13.80 9.67
N LYS A 75 0.96 13.20 9.10
CA LYS A 75 -0.36 13.06 9.75
C LYS A 75 -0.41 11.91 10.72
N ARG A 76 0.67 11.12 10.82
CA ARG A 76 0.78 9.98 11.74
C ARG A 76 -0.37 9.00 11.57
N LEU A 77 -0.70 8.68 10.32
CA LEU A 77 -1.80 7.76 10.03
C LEU A 77 -1.51 6.33 10.49
N GLY A 78 -0.24 5.99 10.70
CA GLY A 78 0.15 4.65 11.16
C GLY A 78 -0.09 3.57 10.12
N LEU A 79 -0.28 3.95 8.90
CA LEU A 79 -0.66 3.07 7.80
C LEU A 79 0.59 2.57 7.09
N PRO A 80 0.78 1.24 6.95
CA PRO A 80 1.87 0.74 6.11
C PRO A 80 1.62 1.11 4.66
N ILE A 81 2.58 1.79 4.05
CA ILE A 81 2.51 2.17 2.64
C ILE A 81 3.62 1.45 1.89
N ILE A 82 3.22 0.69 0.87
CA ILE A 82 4.13 0.02 -0.05
C ILE A 82 4.25 0.89 -1.29
N ILE A 83 5.45 1.35 -1.58
CA ILE A 83 5.71 2.16 -2.78
C ILE A 83 6.01 1.22 -3.94
N MET A 84 5.36 1.44 -5.07
CA MET A 84 5.54 0.65 -6.28
C MET A 84 6.23 1.48 -7.35
N SER A 85 7.09 0.86 -8.14
CA SER A 85 7.78 1.56 -9.23
C SER A 85 8.04 0.65 -10.42
N GLY A 86 7.81 1.17 -11.61
CA GLY A 86 8.18 0.50 -12.86
C GLY A 86 9.64 0.74 -13.23
N HIS A 87 10.29 1.66 -12.57
CA HIS A 87 11.69 2.01 -12.83
C HIS A 87 12.48 1.90 -11.53
N GLY A 88 12.42 0.71 -10.92
CA GLY A 88 13.02 0.51 -9.61
C GLY A 88 14.54 0.48 -9.66
N SER A 89 15.19 1.59 -9.37
CA SER A 89 16.60 1.63 -9.10
C SER A 89 16.83 1.46 -7.60
N GLU A 90 18.06 1.14 -7.21
CA GLU A 90 18.41 1.10 -5.79
C GLU A 90 18.16 2.44 -5.13
N ASP A 91 18.45 3.54 -5.84
CA ASP A 91 18.23 4.89 -5.32
C ASP A 91 16.76 5.14 -5.01
N SER A 92 15.86 4.71 -5.89
CA SER A 92 14.42 4.87 -5.67
C SER A 92 13.95 4.05 -4.48
N ARG A 93 14.46 2.83 -4.36
CA ARG A 93 14.15 1.96 -3.23
C ARG A 93 14.62 2.59 -1.92
N ASP A 94 15.86 3.05 -1.89
CA ASP A 94 16.43 3.65 -0.70
C ASP A 94 15.67 4.91 -0.29
N GLU A 95 15.33 5.74 -1.27
CA GLU A 95 14.56 6.96 -1.01
C GLU A 95 13.21 6.62 -0.37
N ALA A 96 12.51 5.63 -0.92
CA ALA A 96 11.21 5.23 -0.40
C ALA A 96 11.33 4.72 1.03
N LEU A 97 12.27 3.82 1.27
CA LEU A 97 12.44 3.23 2.60
C LEU A 97 12.88 4.27 3.63
N GLN A 98 13.79 5.17 3.26
CA GLN A 98 14.22 6.24 4.15
C GLN A 98 13.10 7.21 4.47
N SER A 99 12.16 7.37 3.56
CA SER A 99 11.00 8.25 3.76
C SER A 99 9.89 7.59 4.55
N GLY A 100 10.07 6.33 4.94
CA GLY A 100 9.13 5.64 5.80
C GLY A 100 8.22 4.65 5.13
N ALA A 101 8.50 4.27 3.88
CA ALA A 101 7.72 3.21 3.22
C ALA A 101 7.90 1.90 3.97
N TYR A 102 6.83 1.15 4.08
CA TYR A 102 6.86 -0.18 4.68
C TYR A 102 7.68 -1.15 3.82
N ALA A 103 7.55 -1.01 2.51
CA ALA A 103 8.28 -1.83 1.55
C ALA A 103 8.31 -1.13 0.19
N PHE A 104 9.20 -1.58 -0.67
CA PHE A 104 9.30 -1.12 -2.04
C PHE A 104 9.08 -2.31 -2.97
N LEU A 105 8.26 -2.14 -3.98
CA LEU A 105 7.88 -3.21 -4.89
C LEU A 105 8.12 -2.78 -6.33
N SER A 106 8.90 -3.57 -7.06
CA SER A 106 9.16 -3.30 -8.48
C SER A 106 8.06 -3.90 -9.35
N LYS A 107 7.64 -3.16 -10.37
CA LYS A 107 6.71 -3.68 -11.37
C LYS A 107 7.51 -4.35 -12.49
N PRO A 108 7.00 -5.40 -13.11
CA PRO A 108 5.75 -6.10 -12.78
C PRO A 108 5.94 -6.96 -11.52
N PHE A 109 4.92 -7.04 -10.72
CA PHE A 109 4.98 -7.82 -9.50
C PHE A 109 4.36 -9.19 -9.69
N SER A 110 4.82 -10.15 -8.89
CA SER A 110 4.28 -11.50 -8.89
C SER A 110 3.25 -11.67 -7.78
N LEU A 111 2.38 -12.63 -7.97
CA LEU A 111 1.42 -13.00 -6.92
C LEU A 111 2.14 -13.40 -5.64
N VAL A 112 3.25 -14.13 -5.76
CA VAL A 112 4.03 -14.56 -4.60
C VAL A 112 4.56 -13.36 -3.81
N GLY A 113 5.08 -12.35 -4.51
CA GLY A 113 5.58 -11.14 -3.86
C GLY A 113 4.50 -10.36 -3.14
N ILE A 114 3.35 -10.18 -3.78
CA ILE A 114 2.22 -9.49 -3.18
C ILE A 114 1.69 -10.27 -1.98
N LYS A 115 1.55 -11.58 -2.13
CA LYS A 115 1.07 -12.44 -1.04
C LYS A 115 1.99 -12.35 0.17
N GLY A 116 3.30 -12.41 -0.05
CA GLY A 116 4.27 -12.31 1.04
C GLY A 116 4.17 -11.00 1.81
N LEU A 117 4.02 -9.89 1.09
CA LEU A 117 3.86 -8.58 1.73
C LEU A 117 2.57 -8.49 2.54
N ILE A 118 1.48 -8.95 1.98
CA ILE A 118 0.19 -8.90 2.67
C ILE A 118 0.19 -9.78 3.90
N GLU A 119 0.78 -10.97 3.82
CA GLU A 119 0.90 -11.87 4.97
C GLU A 119 1.73 -11.24 6.07
N LYS A 120 2.81 -10.56 5.71
CA LYS A 120 3.66 -9.88 6.68
C LYS A 120 2.92 -8.75 7.37
N ILE A 121 2.15 -7.97 6.64
CA ILE A 121 1.32 -6.90 7.20
C ILE A 121 0.29 -7.50 8.15
N GLN A 122 -0.36 -8.57 7.74
CA GLN A 122 -1.37 -9.25 8.54
C GLN A 122 -0.77 -9.80 9.84
N ASP A 123 0.40 -10.41 9.77
CA ASP A 123 1.10 -10.93 10.94
C ASP A 123 1.45 -9.81 11.92
N ASN A 124 1.94 -8.69 11.42
CA ASN A 124 2.28 -7.54 12.25
C ASN A 124 1.04 -6.96 12.92
N PHE A 125 -0.07 -6.89 12.19
CA PHE A 125 -1.34 -6.43 12.72
C PHE A 125 -1.82 -7.35 13.85
N ASN A 126 -1.75 -8.65 13.64
CA ASN A 126 -2.16 -9.63 14.63
C ASN A 126 -1.26 -9.60 15.87
N ALA A 127 0.05 -9.43 15.67
CA ALA A 127 1.01 -9.34 16.76
C ALA A 127 0.72 -8.12 17.64
N VAL A 128 0.45 -6.97 17.03
CA VAL A 128 0.11 -5.75 17.76
C VAL A 128 -1.19 -5.95 18.54
N THR A 129 -2.19 -6.54 17.92
CA THR A 129 -3.47 -6.82 18.57
C THR A 129 -3.28 -7.78 19.74
N ALA A 130 -2.49 -8.82 19.56
CA ALA A 130 -2.22 -9.78 20.62
C ALA A 130 -1.47 -9.15 21.78
N SER A 131 -0.53 -8.25 21.51
CA SER A 131 0.28 -7.63 22.55
C SER A 131 -0.47 -6.61 23.39
N THR A 132 -1.66 -6.19 22.97
CA THR A 132 -2.47 -5.26 23.73
C THR A 132 -3.32 -5.96 24.80
N HIS A 133 -3.27 -7.26 24.83
CA HIS A 133 -3.97 -8.02 25.86
C HIS A 133 -3.06 -8.25 27.07
#